data_81d177616132ba21779a69a5f8d225cd
#
_entry.id   81d177616132ba21779a69a5f8d225cd
#
_cell.length_a   1.000
_cell.length_b   1.000
_cell.length_c   1.000
_cell.angle_alpha   90.00
_cell.angle_beta   90.00
_cell.angle_gamma   90.00
#
_symmetry.space_group_name_H-M   'P 1'
#
loop_
_entity.id
_entity.type
_entity.pdbx_description
1 polymer ?
#
loop_
_entity_poly.entity_id
_entity_poly.type
_entity_poly.pdbx_seq_one_letter_code
_entity_poly.pdbx_strand_id
1 'polypeptide(L)'
;MEISYYNLKIAIFSFAIIFVLRWTWRILNYVWFKPKKLEKQLRQQGLKGNSYKLLYGDMKEMKMMIEEATSKPINFSHDLIWPRINPFIHKTITNYGKNCFVWIGPKPAVLITEPKLIREVLTKNYVYHKARGSPLLKLAISGLAAHEKDKWATHRRILNPAFHFDKLKHMLPAFKLTVGEMLNTWKEIVSKDGTEIDVWSYLQTLTSDIISRTAFGNNYEEGKKIFELQKEQIELISKMTHSIYIPGWRVTMILNEVLRLYTSVYAINRMVNTETKLGDLCLPSGVQLILATMLVHHDTEIWGDDAMEFMPERFSEGISKATKGQVVFFPFSWGPRICIGQNFAMLEAKMAMVMILKHYAFELSPSYAHAPHPLLLQPQYGAQLIMHKL
;
A
#
# COMPACT_ATOMS: atom_id res chain seq x y z
N MET A 1 -59.09 1.25 36.04
CA MET A 1 -58.25 1.93 35.00
C MET A 1 -56.96 2.51 35.57
N GLU A 2 -56.94 3.17 36.69
CA GLU A 2 -55.74 3.76 37.30
C GLU A 2 -54.62 2.76 37.66
N ILE A 3 -54.95 1.63 38.26
CA ILE A 3 -53.98 0.57 38.63
C ILE A 3 -53.27 0.02 37.40
N SER A 4 -53.96 -0.15 36.27
CA SER A 4 -53.38 -0.61 35.01
C SER A 4 -52.41 0.42 34.42
N TYR A 5 -52.71 1.70 34.55
CA TYR A 5 -51.83 2.81 34.06
C TYR A 5 -50.57 2.96 34.92
N TYR A 6 -50.68 2.75 36.23
CA TYR A 6 -49.51 2.82 37.15
C TYR A 6 -48.57 1.63 36.90
N ASN A 7 -49.09 0.45 36.74
CA ASN A 7 -48.30 -0.74 36.39
C ASN A 7 -47.59 -0.61 35.04
N LEU A 8 -48.25 0.02 34.05
CA LEU A 8 -47.63 0.30 32.75
C LEU A 8 -46.46 1.31 32.86
N LYS A 9 -46.58 2.33 33.69
CA LYS A 9 -45.49 3.30 33.95
C LYS A 9 -44.28 2.62 34.60
N ILE A 10 -44.51 1.81 35.62
CA ILE A 10 -43.45 1.06 36.30
C ILE A 10 -42.74 0.12 35.28
N ALA A 11 -43.51 -0.59 34.46
CA ALA A 11 -42.93 -1.48 33.46
C ALA A 11 -42.04 -0.70 32.42
N ILE A 12 -42.52 0.45 31.93
CA ILE A 12 -41.75 1.30 31.02
C ILE A 12 -40.46 1.81 31.68
N PHE A 13 -40.55 2.28 32.92
CA PHE A 13 -39.41 2.77 33.70
C PHE A 13 -38.36 1.69 33.95
N SER A 14 -38.82 0.51 34.36
CA SER A 14 -37.96 -0.65 34.57
C SER A 14 -37.29 -1.12 33.29
N PHE A 15 -37.98 -1.10 32.16
CA PHE A 15 -37.43 -1.41 30.85
C PHE A 15 -36.35 -0.38 30.43
N ALA A 16 -36.62 0.92 30.68
CA ALA A 16 -35.66 1.98 30.39
C ALA A 16 -34.39 1.82 31.23
N ILE A 17 -34.51 1.51 32.52
CA ILE A 17 -33.34 1.25 33.39
C ILE A 17 -32.53 0.06 32.89
N ILE A 18 -33.18 -1.06 32.59
CA ILE A 18 -32.52 -2.28 32.09
C ILE A 18 -31.80 -1.96 30.76
N PHE A 19 -32.45 -1.23 29.88
CA PHE A 19 -31.85 -0.77 28.60
C PHE A 19 -30.60 0.06 28.82
N VAL A 20 -30.63 1.09 29.70
CA VAL A 20 -29.50 1.93 30.04
C VAL A 20 -28.38 1.11 30.67
N LEU A 21 -28.68 0.26 31.65
CA LEU A 21 -27.66 -0.60 32.27
C LEU A 21 -27.00 -1.54 31.26
N ARG A 22 -27.76 -2.14 30.37
CA ARG A 22 -27.27 -3.05 29.33
C ARG A 22 -26.39 -2.28 28.32
N TRP A 23 -26.77 -1.04 27.98
CA TRP A 23 -26.02 -0.21 27.05
C TRP A 23 -24.70 0.28 27.68
N THR A 24 -24.76 0.73 28.94
CA THR A 24 -23.58 1.11 29.74
C THR A 24 -22.61 -0.05 29.88
N TRP A 25 -23.14 -1.27 30.21
CA TRP A 25 -22.29 -2.47 30.24
C TRP A 25 -21.62 -2.78 28.91
N ARG A 26 -22.32 -2.66 27.78
CA ARG A 26 -21.74 -2.87 26.45
C ARG A 26 -20.60 -1.90 26.17
N ILE A 27 -20.77 -0.63 26.52
CA ILE A 27 -19.73 0.41 26.37
C ILE A 27 -18.54 0.07 27.27
N LEU A 28 -18.74 -0.18 28.54
CA LEU A 28 -17.66 -0.50 29.48
C LEU A 28 -16.92 -1.76 29.07
N ASN A 29 -17.63 -2.77 28.62
CA ASN A 29 -16.99 -3.98 28.11
C ASN A 29 -16.15 -3.71 26.86
N TYR A 30 -16.64 -2.90 25.91
CA TYR A 30 -15.93 -2.56 24.69
C TYR A 30 -14.70 -1.70 24.95
N VAL A 31 -14.79 -0.70 25.83
CA VAL A 31 -13.72 0.30 26.05
C VAL A 31 -12.74 -0.08 27.15
N TRP A 32 -13.08 -1.01 28.04
CA TRP A 32 -12.21 -1.36 29.18
C TRP A 32 -11.99 -2.85 29.38
N PHE A 33 -13.03 -3.63 29.65
CA PHE A 33 -12.84 -5.04 30.02
C PHE A 33 -12.27 -5.89 28.89
N LYS A 34 -12.80 -5.75 27.67
CA LYS A 34 -12.32 -6.50 26.51
C LYS A 34 -10.85 -6.17 26.16
N PRO A 35 -10.44 -4.88 26.03
CA PRO A 35 -9.03 -4.53 25.82
C PRO A 35 -8.11 -5.10 26.90
N LYS A 36 -8.45 -4.97 28.17
CA LYS A 36 -7.64 -5.53 29.27
C LYS A 36 -7.51 -7.05 29.23
N LYS A 37 -8.58 -7.74 28.85
CA LYS A 37 -8.55 -9.20 28.63
C LYS A 37 -7.61 -9.56 27.47
N LEU A 38 -7.71 -8.85 26.35
CA LEU A 38 -6.86 -9.06 25.18
C LEU A 38 -5.39 -8.77 25.51
N GLU A 39 -5.10 -7.68 26.25
CA GLU A 39 -3.76 -7.37 26.73
C GLU A 39 -3.15 -8.54 27.50
N LYS A 40 -3.89 -9.08 28.48
CA LYS A 40 -3.44 -10.23 29.30
C LYS A 40 -3.15 -11.45 28.42
N GLN A 41 -4.03 -11.77 27.48
CA GLN A 41 -3.87 -12.95 26.59
C GLN A 41 -2.65 -12.82 25.67
N LEU A 42 -2.38 -11.62 25.12
CA LEU A 42 -1.21 -11.39 24.25
C LEU A 42 0.07 -11.43 25.04
N ARG A 43 0.11 -10.83 26.25
CA ARG A 43 1.29 -10.86 27.14
C ARG A 43 1.62 -12.28 27.63
N GLN A 44 0.63 -13.11 27.88
CA GLN A 44 0.83 -14.52 28.26
C GLN A 44 1.50 -15.34 27.15
N GLN A 45 1.42 -14.90 25.90
CA GLN A 45 2.09 -15.51 24.76
C GLN A 45 3.46 -14.88 24.43
N GLY A 46 4.01 -14.08 25.35
CA GLY A 46 5.33 -13.46 25.21
C GLY A 46 5.35 -12.18 24.37
N LEU A 47 4.20 -11.71 23.86
CA LEU A 47 4.11 -10.46 23.12
C LEU A 47 4.25 -9.26 24.07
N LYS A 48 5.07 -8.29 23.67
CA LYS A 48 5.34 -7.07 24.45
C LYS A 48 4.69 -5.85 23.78
N GLY A 49 4.39 -4.83 24.55
CA GLY A 49 3.79 -3.59 24.04
C GLY A 49 3.37 -2.65 25.15
N ASN A 50 2.89 -1.47 24.80
CA ASN A 50 2.38 -0.50 25.75
C ASN A 50 1.14 -1.05 26.50
N SER A 51 0.91 -0.57 27.73
CA SER A 51 -0.33 -0.81 28.45
C SER A 51 -1.48 -0.07 27.77
N TYR A 52 -2.65 -0.69 27.76
CA TYR A 52 -3.84 -0.09 27.16
C TYR A 52 -4.19 1.25 27.81
N LYS A 53 -4.32 2.29 27.02
CA LYS A 53 -4.84 3.62 27.41
C LYS A 53 -6.29 3.75 26.95
N LEU A 54 -7.19 4.16 27.87
CA LEU A 54 -8.64 4.20 27.66
C LEU A 54 -9.03 4.92 26.35
N LEU A 55 -9.87 4.31 25.53
CA LEU A 55 -10.43 4.77 24.25
C LEU A 55 -9.40 4.94 23.13
N TYR A 56 -8.30 5.61 23.38
CA TYR A 56 -7.35 6.04 22.34
C TYR A 56 -6.24 5.02 22.07
N GLY A 57 -5.95 4.15 23.06
CA GLY A 57 -4.76 3.30 22.95
C GLY A 57 -3.50 4.15 22.73
N ASP A 58 -2.75 3.83 21.68
CA ASP A 58 -1.53 4.56 21.29
C ASP A 58 -1.76 5.63 20.21
N MET A 59 -3.01 5.81 19.73
CA MET A 59 -3.32 6.67 18.57
C MET A 59 -2.91 8.14 18.75
N LYS A 60 -2.99 8.69 19.97
CA LYS A 60 -2.54 10.08 20.22
C LYS A 60 -1.05 10.24 20.03
N GLU A 61 -0.28 9.30 20.57
CA GLU A 61 1.18 9.29 20.45
C GLU A 61 1.62 9.00 19.01
N MET A 62 0.95 8.04 18.33
CA MET A 62 1.17 7.78 16.91
C MET A 62 0.97 9.04 16.07
N LYS A 63 -0.12 9.77 16.30
CA LYS A 63 -0.42 11.00 15.57
C LYS A 63 0.67 12.07 15.79
N MET A 64 1.02 12.35 17.04
CA MET A 64 2.07 13.32 17.38
C MET A 64 3.42 12.98 16.72
N MET A 65 3.84 11.73 16.80
CA MET A 65 5.10 11.29 16.21
C MET A 65 5.10 11.36 14.68
N ILE A 66 3.97 11.10 14.03
CA ILE A 66 3.82 11.26 12.57
C ILE A 66 3.88 12.75 12.20
N GLU A 67 3.17 13.62 12.92
CA GLU A 67 3.18 15.06 12.67
C GLU A 67 4.60 15.64 12.86
N GLU A 68 5.31 15.22 13.90
CA GLU A 68 6.70 15.60 14.12
C GLU A 68 7.62 15.09 13.00
N ALA A 69 7.53 13.81 12.67
CA ALA A 69 8.34 13.22 11.61
C ALA A 69 8.10 13.87 10.24
N THR A 70 6.87 14.28 9.94
CA THR A 70 6.51 14.91 8.65
C THR A 70 6.74 16.42 8.59
N SER A 71 7.06 17.06 9.72
CA SER A 71 7.28 18.50 9.80
C SER A 71 8.55 18.99 9.07
N LYS A 72 9.53 18.11 8.86
CA LYS A 72 10.83 18.42 8.26
C LYS A 72 11.21 17.39 7.19
N PRO A 73 11.92 17.78 6.13
CA PRO A 73 12.60 16.82 5.27
C PRO A 73 13.68 16.05 6.04
N ILE A 74 14.10 14.93 5.50
CA ILE A 74 15.19 14.12 6.04
C ILE A 74 16.36 14.10 5.06
N ASN A 75 17.55 13.72 5.53
CA ASN A 75 18.67 13.46 4.64
C ASN A 75 18.33 12.32 3.68
N PHE A 76 18.89 12.39 2.47
CA PHE A 76 18.70 11.32 1.50
C PHE A 76 19.44 10.06 1.96
N SER A 77 18.71 9.19 2.66
CA SER A 77 19.21 7.91 3.18
C SER A 77 18.04 6.92 3.25
N HIS A 78 18.29 5.68 2.81
CA HIS A 78 17.30 4.62 2.84
C HIS A 78 16.93 4.21 4.26
N ASP A 79 17.87 4.29 5.21
CA ASP A 79 17.68 3.90 6.60
C ASP A 79 16.64 4.74 7.34
N LEU A 80 16.47 6.00 6.92
CA LEU A 80 15.60 6.95 7.57
C LEU A 80 14.13 6.85 7.10
N ILE A 81 13.85 6.09 6.07
CA ILE A 81 12.49 5.99 5.48
C ILE A 81 11.53 5.33 6.46
N TRP A 82 11.86 4.13 6.96
CA TRP A 82 11.00 3.44 7.91
C TRP A 82 10.74 4.23 9.20
N PRO A 83 11.77 4.76 9.90
CA PRO A 83 11.56 5.62 11.07
C PRO A 83 10.68 6.84 10.78
N ARG A 84 10.78 7.42 9.58
CA ARG A 84 9.98 8.58 9.19
C ARG A 84 8.52 8.24 8.94
N ILE A 85 8.24 7.20 8.17
CA ILE A 85 6.86 6.88 7.77
C ILE A 85 6.09 6.16 8.86
N ASN A 86 6.80 5.49 9.78
CA ASN A 86 6.18 4.77 10.88
C ASN A 86 6.95 4.91 12.21
N PRO A 87 7.14 6.14 12.69
CA PRO A 87 8.01 6.44 13.83
C PRO A 87 7.59 5.70 15.10
N PHE A 88 6.28 5.56 15.34
CA PHE A 88 5.76 4.90 16.52
C PHE A 88 6.03 3.37 16.50
N ILE A 89 5.82 2.72 15.36
CA ILE A 89 6.13 1.28 15.22
C ILE A 89 7.64 1.07 15.31
N HIS A 90 8.46 1.94 14.73
CA HIS A 90 9.92 1.90 14.87
C HIS A 90 10.34 1.98 16.35
N LYS A 91 9.85 2.96 17.09
CA LYS A 91 10.07 3.09 18.55
C LYS A 91 9.62 1.84 19.29
N THR A 92 8.47 1.28 18.93
CA THR A 92 7.92 0.08 19.59
C THR A 92 8.82 -1.14 19.37
N ILE A 93 9.32 -1.33 18.15
CA ILE A 93 10.27 -2.41 17.82
C ILE A 93 11.58 -2.22 18.56
N THR A 94 12.10 -1.01 18.61
CA THR A 94 13.34 -0.68 19.34
C THR A 94 13.23 -1.01 20.83
N ASN A 95 12.07 -0.71 21.43
CA ASN A 95 11.85 -0.93 22.88
C ASN A 95 11.51 -2.38 23.24
N TYR A 96 10.76 -3.09 22.39
CA TYR A 96 10.16 -4.38 22.72
C TYR A 96 10.60 -5.53 21.81
N GLY A 97 11.30 -5.25 20.72
CA GLY A 97 11.67 -6.22 19.69
C GLY A 97 10.54 -6.48 18.68
N LYS A 98 10.80 -7.38 17.72
CA LYS A 98 9.85 -7.72 16.63
C LYS A 98 8.56 -8.39 17.13
N ASN A 99 8.57 -9.06 18.31
CA ASN A 99 7.41 -9.71 18.91
C ASN A 99 6.61 -8.72 19.77
N CYS A 100 5.96 -7.76 19.13
CA CYS A 100 5.27 -6.70 19.82
C CYS A 100 3.86 -6.45 19.28
N PHE A 101 3.08 -5.72 20.07
CA PHE A 101 1.76 -5.21 19.68
C PHE A 101 1.60 -3.75 20.08
N VAL A 102 0.71 -3.06 19.38
CA VAL A 102 0.33 -1.66 19.60
C VAL A 102 -1.18 -1.54 19.73
N TRP A 103 -1.67 -0.40 20.24
CA TRP A 103 -3.09 -0.18 20.42
C TRP A 103 -3.66 0.80 19.41
N ILE A 104 -4.56 0.33 18.55
CA ILE A 104 -5.34 1.17 17.61
C ILE A 104 -6.74 1.37 18.22
N GLY A 105 -6.90 2.42 19.02
CA GLY A 105 -8.06 2.59 19.87
C GLY A 105 -8.16 1.43 20.88
N PRO A 106 -9.35 0.81 21.06
CA PRO A 106 -9.52 -0.30 21.98
C PRO A 106 -9.12 -1.67 21.39
N LYS A 107 -8.45 -1.70 20.23
CA LYS A 107 -8.05 -2.95 19.55
C LYS A 107 -6.53 -3.07 19.55
N PRO A 108 -5.98 -4.20 20.03
CA PRO A 108 -4.56 -4.47 19.86
C PRO A 108 -4.27 -4.86 18.41
N ALA A 109 -3.12 -4.44 17.89
CA ALA A 109 -2.59 -4.81 16.60
C ALA A 109 -1.21 -5.45 16.79
N VAL A 110 -1.11 -6.73 16.47
CA VAL A 110 0.14 -7.50 16.56
C VAL A 110 0.97 -7.25 15.32
N LEU A 111 2.24 -6.96 15.50
CA LEU A 111 3.21 -6.79 14.42
C LEU A 111 3.68 -8.16 13.93
N ILE A 112 3.61 -8.39 12.64
CA ILE A 112 4.10 -9.60 11.98
C ILE A 112 5.19 -9.20 10.99
N THR A 113 6.40 -9.68 11.23
CA THR A 113 7.59 -9.42 10.39
C THR A 113 8.13 -10.72 9.75
N GLU A 114 7.67 -11.89 10.20
CA GLU A 114 8.11 -13.16 9.65
C GLU A 114 7.42 -13.44 8.30
N PRO A 115 8.20 -13.64 7.19
CA PRO A 115 7.62 -13.84 5.85
C PRO A 115 6.66 -15.01 5.74
N LYS A 116 6.95 -16.12 6.43
CA LYS A 116 6.08 -17.31 6.44
C LYS A 116 4.71 -16.99 7.01
N LEU A 117 4.64 -16.26 8.12
CA LEU A 117 3.39 -15.85 8.74
C LEU A 117 2.65 -14.82 7.89
N ILE A 118 3.37 -13.86 7.29
CA ILE A 118 2.79 -12.90 6.33
C ILE A 118 2.15 -13.64 5.16
N ARG A 119 2.87 -14.59 4.57
CA ARG A 119 2.35 -15.42 3.48
C ARG A 119 1.09 -16.18 3.90
N GLU A 120 1.10 -16.79 5.08
CA GLU A 120 -0.06 -17.52 5.62
C GLU A 120 -1.28 -16.62 5.74
N VAL A 121 -1.12 -15.44 6.37
CA VAL A 121 -2.18 -14.45 6.55
C VAL A 121 -2.73 -13.95 5.21
N LEU A 122 -1.87 -13.68 4.24
CA LEU A 122 -2.29 -13.18 2.92
C LEU A 122 -2.96 -14.26 2.05
N THR A 123 -2.61 -15.53 2.26
CA THR A 123 -3.22 -16.66 1.53
C THR A 123 -4.60 -17.01 2.08
N LYS A 124 -4.78 -17.01 3.40
CA LYS A 124 -6.04 -17.39 4.08
C LYS A 124 -7.00 -16.20 4.21
N ASN A 125 -7.39 -15.59 3.10
CA ASN A 125 -8.19 -14.35 3.06
C ASN A 125 -9.62 -14.49 3.63
N TYR A 126 -10.15 -15.69 3.80
CA TYR A 126 -11.44 -15.94 4.46
C TYR A 126 -11.32 -16.00 5.99
N VAL A 127 -10.12 -16.20 6.53
CA VAL A 127 -9.81 -16.18 7.96
C VAL A 127 -9.35 -14.79 8.39
N TYR A 128 -8.41 -14.21 7.65
CA TYR A 128 -7.80 -12.91 7.91
C TYR A 128 -8.44 -11.84 7.05
N HIS A 129 -9.39 -11.12 7.62
CA HIS A 129 -10.15 -10.08 6.93
C HIS A 129 -9.38 -8.76 6.88
N LYS A 130 -9.75 -7.87 5.99
CA LYS A 130 -9.24 -6.49 6.01
C LYS A 130 -9.65 -5.81 7.31
N ALA A 131 -8.72 -5.08 7.93
CA ALA A 131 -9.04 -4.28 9.11
C ALA A 131 -10.13 -3.27 8.75
N ARG A 132 -11.22 -3.30 9.50
CA ARG A 132 -12.34 -2.38 9.28
C ARG A 132 -11.94 -1.01 9.79
N GLY A 133 -11.81 -0.05 8.88
CA GLY A 133 -11.64 1.36 9.22
C GLY A 133 -12.82 1.94 10.00
N SER A 134 -12.74 3.23 10.34
CA SER A 134 -13.85 3.95 10.95
C SER A 134 -15.10 3.90 10.06
N PRO A 135 -16.32 4.10 10.60
CA PRO A 135 -17.54 4.19 9.80
C PRO A 135 -17.45 5.24 8.69
N LEU A 136 -16.76 6.37 8.94
CA LEU A 136 -16.54 7.43 7.95
C LEU A 136 -15.65 6.95 6.79
N LEU A 137 -14.60 6.18 7.07
CA LEU A 137 -13.72 5.63 6.05
C LEU A 137 -14.46 4.65 5.11
N LYS A 138 -15.46 3.93 5.64
CA LYS A 138 -16.30 3.04 4.82
C LYS A 138 -17.19 3.78 3.82
N LEU A 139 -17.56 5.03 4.11
CA LEU A 139 -18.31 5.88 3.17
C LEU A 139 -17.38 6.40 2.06
N ALA A 140 -16.13 6.67 2.39
CA ALA A 140 -15.15 7.20 1.44
C ALA A 140 -14.53 6.11 0.53
N ILE A 141 -14.36 4.88 1.03
CA ILE A 141 -13.70 3.80 0.29
C ILE A 141 -14.70 2.68 0.00
N SER A 142 -15.01 2.50 -1.28
CA SER A 142 -15.85 1.41 -1.79
C SER A 142 -15.11 0.63 -2.90
N GLY A 143 -15.77 -0.35 -3.52
CA GLY A 143 -15.23 -1.10 -4.65
C GLY A 143 -14.37 -2.32 -4.24
N LEU A 144 -13.62 -2.86 -5.22
CA LEU A 144 -12.86 -4.10 -5.07
C LEU A 144 -11.88 -4.08 -3.89
N ALA A 145 -11.25 -2.92 -3.65
CA ALA A 145 -10.29 -2.76 -2.55
C ALA A 145 -10.92 -2.88 -1.16
N ALA A 146 -12.20 -2.51 -1.00
CA ALA A 146 -12.92 -2.53 0.28
C ALA A 146 -13.78 -3.78 0.50
N HIS A 147 -14.19 -4.44 -0.58
CA HIS A 147 -15.09 -5.60 -0.49
C HIS A 147 -14.41 -6.83 0.14
N GLU A 148 -15.22 -7.64 0.83
CA GLU A 148 -14.81 -8.87 1.51
C GLU A 148 -15.65 -10.07 1.04
N LYS A 149 -15.16 -11.28 1.29
CA LYS A 149 -15.86 -12.57 1.05
C LYS A 149 -16.38 -12.68 -0.39
N ASP A 150 -17.62 -13.15 -0.54
CA ASP A 150 -18.26 -13.45 -1.84
C ASP A 150 -18.43 -12.19 -2.70
N LYS A 151 -18.75 -11.04 -2.08
CA LYS A 151 -18.83 -9.77 -2.82
C LYS A 151 -17.51 -9.41 -3.46
N TRP A 152 -16.40 -9.55 -2.75
CA TRP A 152 -15.08 -9.38 -3.33
C TRP A 152 -14.79 -10.40 -4.44
N ALA A 153 -15.07 -11.69 -4.19
CA ALA A 153 -14.81 -12.76 -5.15
C ALA A 153 -15.58 -12.54 -6.47
N THR A 154 -16.84 -12.12 -6.38
CA THR A 154 -17.67 -11.79 -7.54
C THR A 154 -17.09 -10.61 -8.34
N HIS A 155 -16.78 -9.49 -7.68
CA HIS A 155 -16.20 -8.32 -8.33
C HIS A 155 -14.81 -8.64 -8.92
N ARG A 156 -13.98 -9.41 -8.19
CA ARG A 156 -12.67 -9.85 -8.69
C ARG A 156 -12.78 -10.66 -9.97
N ARG A 157 -13.73 -11.60 -10.02
CA ARG A 157 -13.99 -12.45 -11.21
C ARG A 157 -14.44 -11.63 -12.40
N ILE A 158 -15.28 -10.61 -12.20
CA ILE A 158 -15.74 -9.71 -13.27
C ILE A 158 -14.59 -8.87 -13.83
N LEU A 159 -13.73 -8.36 -12.96
CA LEU A 159 -12.66 -7.43 -13.35
C LEU A 159 -11.40 -8.14 -13.87
N ASN A 160 -11.10 -9.36 -13.43
CA ASN A 160 -9.89 -10.09 -13.84
C ASN A 160 -9.66 -10.12 -15.36
N PRO A 161 -10.67 -10.38 -16.22
CA PRO A 161 -10.46 -10.44 -17.68
C PRO A 161 -9.88 -9.16 -18.28
N ALA A 162 -10.22 -7.98 -17.72
CA ALA A 162 -9.69 -6.69 -18.18
C ALA A 162 -8.19 -6.53 -17.92
N PHE A 163 -7.66 -7.24 -16.93
CA PHE A 163 -6.25 -7.20 -16.54
C PHE A 163 -5.43 -8.39 -17.04
N HIS A 164 -6.00 -9.23 -17.91
CA HIS A 164 -5.23 -10.25 -18.63
C HIS A 164 -4.21 -9.60 -19.57
N PHE A 165 -3.06 -10.24 -19.70
CA PHE A 165 -1.92 -9.69 -20.46
C PHE A 165 -2.28 -9.29 -21.89
N ASP A 166 -3.11 -10.08 -22.58
CA ASP A 166 -3.53 -9.75 -23.94
C ASP A 166 -4.41 -8.49 -24.02
N LYS A 167 -5.25 -8.25 -22.99
CA LYS A 167 -6.02 -7.00 -22.91
C LYS A 167 -5.11 -5.81 -22.58
N LEU A 168 -4.13 -5.99 -21.71
CA LEU A 168 -3.16 -4.95 -21.39
C LEU A 168 -2.32 -4.53 -22.60
N LYS A 169 -1.98 -5.46 -23.50
CA LYS A 169 -1.31 -5.11 -24.76
C LYS A 169 -2.11 -4.11 -25.60
N HIS A 170 -3.43 -4.23 -25.61
CA HIS A 170 -4.31 -3.31 -26.34
C HIS A 170 -4.40 -1.92 -25.67
N MET A 171 -3.93 -1.76 -24.44
CA MET A 171 -3.86 -0.48 -23.74
C MET A 171 -2.54 0.27 -23.99
N LEU A 172 -1.50 -0.40 -24.51
CA LEU A 172 -0.20 0.20 -24.79
C LEU A 172 -0.26 1.45 -25.70
N PRO A 173 -1.14 1.54 -26.73
CA PRO A 173 -1.31 2.77 -27.49
C PRO A 173 -1.70 3.97 -26.63
N ALA A 174 -2.63 3.78 -25.69
CA ALA A 174 -3.02 4.86 -24.78
C ALA A 174 -1.85 5.29 -23.88
N PHE A 175 -1.06 4.33 -23.38
CA PHE A 175 0.14 4.63 -22.59
C PHE A 175 1.13 5.48 -23.39
N LYS A 176 1.46 5.05 -24.63
CA LYS A 176 2.40 5.78 -25.51
C LYS A 176 1.90 7.18 -25.82
N LEU A 177 0.61 7.32 -26.14
CA LEU A 177 0.01 8.62 -26.45
C LEU A 177 0.17 9.57 -25.26
N THR A 178 -0.28 9.14 -24.08
CA THR A 178 -0.27 10.00 -22.88
C THR A 178 1.16 10.35 -22.43
N VAL A 179 2.10 9.39 -22.49
CA VAL A 179 3.51 9.68 -22.23
C VAL A 179 4.07 10.66 -23.28
N GLY A 180 3.70 10.48 -24.57
CA GLY A 180 4.10 11.39 -25.66
C GLY A 180 3.60 12.82 -25.44
N GLU A 181 2.37 13.00 -25.00
CA GLU A 181 1.81 14.32 -24.66
C GLU A 181 2.61 14.99 -23.52
N MET A 182 2.91 14.25 -22.46
CA MET A 182 3.76 14.75 -21.38
C MET A 182 5.16 15.16 -21.87
N LEU A 183 5.78 14.32 -22.70
CA LEU A 183 7.11 14.62 -23.27
C LEU A 183 7.08 15.82 -24.24
N ASN A 184 6.00 16.03 -24.98
CA ASN A 184 5.83 17.23 -25.81
C ASN A 184 5.76 18.49 -24.94
N THR A 185 5.02 18.45 -23.82
CA THR A 185 5.02 19.56 -22.85
C THR A 185 6.43 19.81 -22.32
N TRP A 186 7.17 18.77 -21.95
CA TRP A 186 8.56 18.92 -21.49
C TRP A 186 9.49 19.46 -22.59
N LYS A 187 9.26 19.11 -23.85
CA LYS A 187 10.03 19.63 -24.98
C LYS A 187 9.92 21.15 -25.12
N GLU A 188 8.80 21.73 -24.74
CA GLU A 188 8.60 23.18 -24.78
C GLU A 188 9.27 23.88 -23.59
N ILE A 189 9.28 23.29 -22.41
CA ILE A 189 9.76 23.93 -21.17
C ILE A 189 11.24 23.64 -20.86
N VAL A 190 11.77 22.47 -21.25
CA VAL A 190 13.17 22.11 -20.98
C VAL A 190 14.10 22.85 -21.96
N SER A 191 15.07 23.61 -21.43
CA SER A 191 16.11 24.27 -22.20
C SER A 191 17.29 23.33 -22.51
N LYS A 192 18.23 23.76 -23.36
CA LYS A 192 19.46 23.00 -23.61
C LYS A 192 20.41 23.01 -22.43
N ASP A 193 20.38 24.05 -21.61
CA ASP A 193 21.28 24.23 -20.46
C ASP A 193 20.75 23.51 -19.19
N GLY A 194 19.60 22.81 -19.30
CA GLY A 194 18.92 22.18 -18.21
C GLY A 194 17.77 23.03 -17.63
N THR A 195 16.75 22.40 -17.14
CA THR A 195 15.60 23.07 -16.51
C THR A 195 15.13 22.27 -15.33
N GLU A 196 14.94 22.93 -14.19
CA GLU A 196 14.32 22.29 -13.02
C GLU A 196 12.82 22.09 -13.23
N ILE A 197 12.35 20.87 -13.01
CA ILE A 197 10.94 20.49 -13.11
C ILE A 197 10.57 19.65 -11.89
N ASP A 198 9.38 19.90 -11.31
CA ASP A 198 8.72 18.95 -10.40
C ASP A 198 8.06 17.82 -11.21
N VAL A 199 8.81 16.74 -11.43
CA VAL A 199 8.30 15.60 -12.22
C VAL A 199 7.15 14.85 -11.53
N TRP A 200 6.97 15.01 -10.21
CA TRP A 200 5.92 14.32 -9.47
C TRP A 200 4.52 14.71 -9.96
N SER A 201 4.28 16.00 -10.16
CA SER A 201 3.01 16.52 -10.66
C SER A 201 2.66 15.99 -12.06
N TYR A 202 3.67 15.90 -12.94
CA TYR A 202 3.51 15.33 -14.29
C TYR A 202 3.22 13.83 -14.24
N LEU A 203 3.92 13.07 -13.40
CA LEU A 203 3.72 11.63 -13.28
C LEU A 203 2.35 11.29 -12.66
N GLN A 204 1.86 12.10 -11.71
CA GLN A 204 0.50 11.94 -11.17
C GLN A 204 -0.57 12.16 -12.25
N THR A 205 -0.43 13.22 -13.05
CA THR A 205 -1.33 13.50 -14.18
C THR A 205 -1.26 12.38 -15.20
N LEU A 206 -0.06 11.96 -15.58
CA LEU A 206 0.18 10.86 -16.50
C LEU A 206 -0.58 9.60 -16.12
N THR A 207 -0.42 9.14 -14.86
CA THR A 207 -1.08 7.90 -14.40
C THR A 207 -2.60 8.04 -14.33
N SER A 208 -3.10 9.20 -13.94
CA SER A 208 -4.54 9.51 -13.93
C SER A 208 -5.13 9.49 -15.34
N ASP A 209 -4.44 10.05 -16.31
CA ASP A 209 -4.88 10.10 -17.70
C ASP A 209 -4.84 8.72 -18.34
N ILE A 210 -3.77 7.95 -18.11
CA ILE A 210 -3.65 6.58 -18.63
C ILE A 210 -4.80 5.71 -18.12
N ILE A 211 -5.08 5.71 -16.82
CA ILE A 211 -6.18 4.89 -16.28
C ILE A 211 -7.54 5.40 -16.75
N SER A 212 -7.74 6.69 -16.90
CA SER A 212 -8.97 7.26 -17.41
C SER A 212 -9.22 6.84 -18.85
N ARG A 213 -8.22 6.94 -19.72
CA ARG A 213 -8.30 6.53 -21.14
C ARG A 213 -8.53 5.02 -21.29
N THR A 214 -7.88 4.20 -20.45
CA THR A 214 -7.95 2.74 -20.58
C THR A 214 -9.16 2.12 -19.90
N ALA A 215 -9.67 2.70 -18.81
CA ALA A 215 -10.78 2.15 -18.04
C ALA A 215 -12.15 2.72 -18.45
N PHE A 216 -12.20 3.99 -18.83
CA PHE A 216 -13.48 4.68 -19.10
C PHE A 216 -13.69 5.01 -20.58
N GLY A 217 -12.67 4.82 -21.43
CA GLY A 217 -12.70 5.22 -22.83
C GLY A 217 -12.75 6.74 -22.99
N ASN A 218 -12.55 7.20 -24.22
CA ASN A 218 -12.67 8.60 -24.58
C ASN A 218 -13.82 8.82 -25.53
N ASN A 219 -14.24 10.07 -25.69
CA ASN A 219 -15.15 10.51 -26.73
C ASN A 219 -14.74 9.97 -28.10
N TYR A 220 -15.75 9.65 -28.93
CA TYR A 220 -15.64 8.97 -30.23
C TYR A 220 -14.52 9.45 -31.16
N GLU A 221 -14.19 10.74 -31.19
CA GLU A 221 -13.14 11.31 -32.06
C GLU A 221 -11.71 10.96 -31.56
N GLU A 222 -11.47 10.91 -30.26
CA GLU A 222 -10.19 10.50 -29.69
C GLU A 222 -9.97 8.99 -29.81
N GLY A 223 -11.03 8.19 -29.69
CA GLY A 223 -10.99 6.74 -29.96
C GLY A 223 -10.51 6.42 -31.37
N LYS A 224 -10.91 7.21 -32.38
CA LYS A 224 -10.48 7.03 -33.77
C LYS A 224 -8.99 7.29 -33.94
N LYS A 225 -8.46 8.33 -33.30
CA LYS A 225 -7.02 8.66 -33.31
C LYS A 225 -6.17 7.59 -32.59
N ILE A 226 -6.73 6.96 -31.55
CA ILE A 226 -6.08 5.83 -30.87
C ILE A 226 -6.01 4.62 -31.81
N PHE A 227 -7.04 4.33 -32.63
CA PHE A 227 -7.01 3.23 -33.61
C PHE A 227 -5.99 3.48 -34.75
N GLU A 228 -5.79 4.70 -35.20
CA GLU A 228 -4.78 5.05 -36.20
C GLU A 228 -3.37 4.84 -35.64
N LEU A 229 -3.12 5.25 -34.40
CA LEU A 229 -1.85 5.01 -33.69
C LEU A 229 -1.61 3.52 -33.35
N GLN A 230 -2.65 2.70 -33.21
CA GLN A 230 -2.51 1.25 -33.02
C GLN A 230 -1.87 0.55 -34.22
N LYS A 231 -2.17 1.00 -35.44
CA LYS A 231 -1.62 0.41 -36.67
C LYS A 231 -0.10 0.64 -36.76
N GLU A 232 0.36 1.82 -36.44
CA GLU A 232 1.78 2.19 -36.42
C GLU A 232 2.57 1.47 -35.33
N GLN A 233 1.94 1.16 -34.19
CA GLN A 233 2.57 0.49 -33.07
C GLN A 233 2.73 -1.01 -33.22
N ILE A 234 1.84 -1.68 -33.93
CA ILE A 234 1.97 -3.11 -34.23
C ILE A 234 3.27 -3.34 -35.03
N GLU A 235 3.64 -2.42 -35.92
CA GLU A 235 4.93 -2.46 -36.63
C GLU A 235 6.13 -2.24 -35.70
N LEU A 236 6.04 -1.29 -34.75
CA LEU A 236 7.12 -0.99 -33.79
C LEU A 236 7.32 -2.11 -32.77
N ILE A 237 6.23 -2.69 -32.26
CA ILE A 237 6.28 -3.85 -31.33
C ILE A 237 6.84 -5.09 -32.04
N SER A 238 6.51 -5.31 -33.30
CA SER A 238 7.08 -6.40 -34.11
C SER A 238 8.59 -6.24 -34.28
N LYS A 239 9.08 -5.02 -34.52
CA LYS A 239 10.52 -4.71 -34.61
C LYS A 239 11.24 -4.83 -33.26
N MET A 240 10.55 -4.55 -32.14
CA MET A 240 11.12 -4.69 -30.79
C MET A 240 11.18 -6.16 -30.32
N THR A 241 10.34 -7.05 -30.87
CA THR A 241 10.29 -8.46 -30.47
C THR A 241 11.45 -9.29 -31.06
N HIS A 242 12.14 -8.80 -32.08
CA HIS A 242 13.26 -9.49 -32.75
C HIS A 242 14.65 -9.01 -32.38
N SER A 243 14.79 -8.05 -31.47
CA SER A 243 16.09 -7.60 -31.00
C SER A 243 16.36 -8.17 -29.60
N ILE A 244 17.34 -9.08 -29.52
CA ILE A 244 17.80 -9.78 -28.29
C ILE A 244 18.48 -8.83 -27.29
N TYR A 245 18.54 -7.56 -27.56
CA TYR A 245 18.98 -6.52 -26.63
C TYR A 245 17.74 -5.76 -26.13
N ILE A 246 17.13 -6.27 -25.05
CA ILE A 246 15.93 -5.68 -24.45
C ILE A 246 16.37 -4.62 -23.42
N PRO A 247 16.29 -3.31 -23.73
CA PRO A 247 16.46 -2.25 -22.70
C PRO A 247 15.50 -2.43 -21.52
N GLY A 248 14.35 -3.06 -21.78
CA GLY A 248 13.32 -3.32 -20.76
C GLY A 248 13.72 -4.29 -19.63
N TRP A 249 14.76 -5.10 -19.78
CA TRP A 249 15.27 -5.96 -18.71
C TRP A 249 15.90 -5.13 -17.59
N ARG A 250 16.77 -4.18 -17.90
CA ARG A 250 17.38 -3.28 -16.91
C ARG A 250 16.32 -2.43 -16.20
N VAL A 251 15.34 -1.89 -16.93
CA VAL A 251 14.22 -1.14 -16.37
C VAL A 251 13.41 -2.01 -15.40
N THR A 252 13.21 -3.29 -15.71
CA THR A 252 12.52 -4.21 -14.78
C THR A 252 13.29 -4.43 -13.49
N MET A 253 14.62 -4.57 -13.57
CA MET A 253 15.49 -4.69 -12.40
C MET A 253 15.40 -3.43 -11.51
N ILE A 254 15.55 -2.27 -12.12
CA ILE A 254 15.42 -0.97 -11.44
C ILE A 254 14.06 -0.86 -10.74
N LEU A 255 12.95 -1.13 -11.45
CA LEU A 255 11.61 -1.04 -10.87
C LEU A 255 11.40 -2.03 -9.72
N ASN A 256 11.92 -3.26 -9.82
CA ASN A 256 11.83 -4.22 -8.73
C ASN A 256 12.62 -3.78 -7.50
N GLU A 257 13.81 -3.21 -7.68
CA GLU A 257 14.63 -2.71 -6.57
C GLU A 257 14.01 -1.46 -5.94
N VAL A 258 13.46 -0.55 -6.74
CA VAL A 258 12.65 0.57 -6.23
C VAL A 258 11.46 0.06 -5.42
N LEU A 259 10.73 -0.93 -5.92
CA LEU A 259 9.59 -1.52 -5.21
C LEU A 259 10.00 -2.29 -3.95
N ARG A 260 11.22 -2.79 -3.85
CA ARG A 260 11.77 -3.39 -2.64
C ARG A 260 12.08 -2.32 -1.59
N LEU A 261 12.85 -1.31 -1.96
CA LEU A 261 13.27 -0.24 -1.03
C LEU A 261 12.14 0.73 -0.71
N TYR A 262 11.30 1.06 -1.68
CA TYR A 262 10.28 2.11 -1.63
C TYR A 262 8.88 1.58 -1.97
N THR A 263 8.49 0.44 -1.39
CA THR A 263 7.17 -0.11 -1.64
C THR A 263 6.07 0.87 -1.24
N SER A 264 5.14 1.16 -2.15
CA SER A 264 4.07 2.15 -1.93
C SER A 264 3.18 1.81 -0.74
N VAL A 265 2.95 0.52 -0.49
CA VAL A 265 2.20 -0.01 0.67
C VAL A 265 3.18 -0.72 1.59
N TYR A 266 3.75 0.01 2.53
CA TYR A 266 4.79 -0.46 3.43
C TYR A 266 4.31 -1.46 4.52
N ALA A 267 2.99 -1.52 4.76
CA ALA A 267 2.39 -2.47 5.69
C ALA A 267 0.96 -2.82 5.27
N ILE A 268 0.57 -4.08 5.47
CA ILE A 268 -0.77 -4.58 5.12
C ILE A 268 -1.51 -4.93 6.39
N ASN A 269 -2.66 -4.30 6.61
CA ASN A 269 -3.47 -4.53 7.80
C ASN A 269 -4.50 -5.64 7.60
N ARG A 270 -4.59 -6.54 8.58
CA ARG A 270 -5.59 -7.62 8.66
C ARG A 270 -6.21 -7.65 10.06
N MET A 271 -7.27 -8.42 10.23
CA MET A 271 -7.88 -8.68 11.52
C MET A 271 -8.47 -10.09 11.57
N VAL A 272 -8.53 -10.67 12.74
CA VAL A 272 -9.22 -11.92 12.99
C VAL A 272 -10.58 -11.68 13.66
N ASN A 273 -11.62 -12.33 13.16
CA ASN A 273 -12.98 -12.22 13.72
C ASN A 273 -13.32 -13.36 14.69
N THR A 274 -12.59 -14.45 14.58
CA THR A 274 -12.67 -15.62 15.48
C THR A 274 -11.28 -15.91 16.02
N GLU A 275 -11.18 -16.60 17.13
CA GLU A 275 -9.89 -17.06 17.63
C GLU A 275 -9.20 -17.92 16.57
N THR A 276 -7.95 -17.63 16.29
CA THR A 276 -7.21 -18.22 15.17
C THR A 276 -5.75 -18.45 15.53
N LYS A 277 -5.23 -19.62 15.20
CA LYS A 277 -3.80 -19.93 15.35
C LYS A 277 -3.01 -19.42 14.13
N LEU A 278 -1.91 -18.70 14.40
CA LEU A 278 -0.94 -18.23 13.40
C LEU A 278 0.47 -18.56 13.88
N GLY A 279 1.09 -19.58 13.28
CA GLY A 279 2.31 -20.16 13.84
C GLY A 279 2.07 -20.63 15.27
N ASP A 280 2.88 -20.16 16.22
CA ASP A 280 2.73 -20.46 17.65
C ASP A 280 1.80 -19.49 18.38
N LEU A 281 1.36 -18.41 17.71
CA LEU A 281 0.46 -17.43 18.31
C LEU A 281 -0.99 -17.86 18.23
N CYS A 282 -1.70 -17.77 19.34
CA CYS A 282 -3.16 -17.89 19.41
C CYS A 282 -3.77 -16.49 19.44
N LEU A 283 -4.27 -16.05 18.30
CA LEU A 283 -4.82 -14.71 18.09
C LEU A 283 -6.29 -14.66 18.52
N PRO A 284 -6.63 -13.96 19.60
CA PRO A 284 -8.02 -13.81 20.03
C PRO A 284 -8.87 -13.03 19.02
N SER A 285 -10.18 -13.24 19.03
CA SER A 285 -11.13 -12.50 18.20
C SER A 285 -11.04 -10.98 18.43
N GLY A 286 -10.91 -10.23 17.34
CA GLY A 286 -10.83 -8.78 17.32
C GLY A 286 -9.40 -8.21 17.32
N VAL A 287 -8.39 -9.07 17.40
CA VAL A 287 -6.98 -8.67 17.22
C VAL A 287 -6.74 -8.26 15.77
N GLN A 288 -6.02 -7.17 15.58
CA GLN A 288 -5.51 -6.73 14.28
C GLN A 288 -4.09 -7.25 14.06
N LEU A 289 -3.70 -7.33 12.79
CA LEU A 289 -2.35 -7.69 12.37
C LEU A 289 -1.80 -6.58 11.48
N ILE A 290 -0.58 -6.17 11.74
CA ILE A 290 0.21 -5.28 10.89
C ILE A 290 1.28 -6.15 10.24
N LEU A 291 1.09 -6.49 8.96
CA LEU A 291 2.07 -7.22 8.17
C LEU A 291 3.09 -6.20 7.64
N ALA A 292 4.25 -6.12 8.27
CA ALA A 292 5.26 -5.10 7.99
C ALA A 292 6.11 -5.49 6.77
N THR A 293 5.52 -5.45 5.57
CA THR A 293 6.15 -5.90 4.33
C THR A 293 7.45 -5.16 4.02
N MET A 294 7.53 -3.86 4.30
CA MET A 294 8.75 -3.09 4.10
C MET A 294 9.90 -3.57 5.00
N LEU A 295 9.63 -3.94 6.25
CA LEU A 295 10.66 -4.50 7.12
C LEU A 295 11.21 -5.82 6.60
N VAL A 296 10.37 -6.64 5.95
CA VAL A 296 10.83 -7.86 5.27
C VAL A 296 11.68 -7.52 4.05
N HIS A 297 11.33 -6.47 3.31
CA HIS A 297 12.11 -6.02 2.15
C HIS A 297 13.47 -5.42 2.53
N HIS A 298 13.63 -4.93 3.77
CA HIS A 298 14.85 -4.32 4.30
C HIS A 298 15.63 -5.24 5.25
N ASP A 299 15.18 -6.48 5.44
CA ASP A 299 15.78 -7.41 6.40
C ASP A 299 17.10 -7.98 5.86
N THR A 300 18.20 -7.71 6.57
CA THR A 300 19.55 -8.16 6.19
C THR A 300 19.70 -9.68 6.24
N GLU A 301 18.96 -10.38 7.10
CA GLU A 301 18.96 -11.84 7.16
C GLU A 301 18.38 -12.46 5.87
N ILE A 302 17.49 -11.72 5.17
CA ILE A 302 16.83 -12.16 3.94
C ILE A 302 17.61 -11.74 2.71
N TRP A 303 18.01 -10.45 2.66
CA TRP A 303 18.53 -9.81 1.45
C TRP A 303 20.05 -9.61 1.45
N GLY A 304 20.74 -9.86 2.58
CA GLY A 304 22.18 -9.66 2.75
C GLY A 304 22.51 -8.31 3.43
N ASP A 305 23.80 -8.11 3.72
CA ASP A 305 24.28 -6.91 4.41
C ASP A 305 24.01 -5.62 3.62
N ASP A 306 23.91 -5.75 2.28
CA ASP A 306 23.59 -4.69 1.33
C ASP A 306 22.07 -4.47 1.14
N ALA A 307 21.24 -5.00 2.05
CA ALA A 307 19.77 -4.89 1.97
C ALA A 307 19.27 -3.45 1.88
N MET A 308 20.01 -2.48 2.40
CA MET A 308 19.65 -1.05 2.34
C MET A 308 20.28 -0.31 1.16
N GLU A 309 21.09 -0.98 0.36
CA GLU A 309 21.69 -0.38 -0.83
C GLU A 309 20.78 -0.54 -2.06
N PHE A 310 20.81 0.44 -2.95
CA PHE A 310 20.09 0.39 -4.22
C PHE A 310 20.90 -0.41 -5.24
N MET A 311 20.59 -1.71 -5.36
CA MET A 311 21.27 -2.66 -6.23
C MET A 311 20.31 -3.34 -7.20
N PRO A 312 19.97 -2.74 -8.33
CA PRO A 312 19.08 -3.34 -9.35
C PRO A 312 19.56 -4.71 -9.84
N GLU A 313 20.87 -4.95 -9.87
CA GLU A 313 21.52 -6.19 -10.27
C GLU A 313 21.04 -7.39 -9.44
N ARG A 314 20.57 -7.16 -8.23
CA ARG A 314 19.92 -8.18 -7.39
C ARG A 314 18.82 -8.94 -8.13
N PHE A 315 18.11 -8.25 -9.02
CA PHE A 315 17.03 -8.82 -9.85
C PHE A 315 17.47 -9.22 -11.25
N SER A 316 18.79 -9.34 -11.53
CA SER A 316 19.32 -9.70 -12.86
C SER A 316 18.85 -11.05 -13.37
N GLU A 317 18.61 -12.02 -12.49
CA GLU A 317 18.08 -13.33 -12.82
C GLU A 317 16.58 -13.48 -12.45
N GLY A 318 15.91 -12.36 -12.19
CA GLY A 318 14.49 -12.30 -11.84
C GLY A 318 14.20 -12.46 -10.33
N ILE A 319 12.93 -12.27 -9.96
CA ILE A 319 12.48 -12.26 -8.56
C ILE A 319 12.79 -13.58 -7.86
N SER A 320 12.56 -14.71 -8.51
CA SER A 320 12.75 -16.04 -7.89
C SER A 320 14.21 -16.29 -7.45
N LYS A 321 15.17 -15.84 -8.24
CA LYS A 321 16.60 -15.95 -7.88
C LYS A 321 16.98 -14.95 -6.80
N ALA A 322 16.55 -13.69 -6.94
CA ALA A 322 16.78 -12.65 -5.94
C ALA A 322 16.27 -13.05 -4.54
N THR A 323 15.13 -13.73 -4.48
CA THR A 323 14.51 -14.18 -3.22
C THR A 323 14.92 -15.60 -2.79
N LYS A 324 15.86 -16.24 -3.51
CA LYS A 324 16.28 -17.64 -3.26
C LYS A 324 15.09 -18.62 -3.22
N GLY A 325 14.08 -18.39 -4.08
CA GLY A 325 12.86 -19.18 -4.14
C GLY A 325 11.87 -18.96 -2.98
N GLN A 326 12.15 -18.06 -2.06
CA GLN A 326 11.27 -17.74 -0.92
C GLN A 326 10.23 -16.69 -1.29
N VAL A 327 9.10 -16.69 -0.58
CA VAL A 327 8.08 -15.66 -0.71
C VAL A 327 8.37 -14.55 0.32
N VAL A 328 9.22 -13.60 -0.07
CA VAL A 328 9.70 -12.49 0.77
C VAL A 328 9.58 -11.12 0.10
N PHE A 329 9.00 -11.08 -1.11
CA PHE A 329 8.84 -9.85 -1.90
C PHE A 329 7.35 -9.59 -2.16
N PHE A 330 6.79 -8.55 -1.52
CA PHE A 330 5.35 -8.26 -1.42
C PHE A 330 4.91 -6.89 -1.94
N PRO A 331 5.51 -6.28 -2.97
CA PRO A 331 5.19 -4.91 -3.37
C PRO A 331 3.74 -4.73 -3.82
N PHE A 332 3.12 -5.80 -4.32
CA PHE A 332 1.74 -5.86 -4.76
C PHE A 332 0.87 -6.78 -3.88
N SER A 333 1.30 -7.04 -2.64
CA SER A 333 0.70 -8.05 -1.74
C SER A 333 0.97 -9.48 -2.24
N TRP A 334 0.20 -10.46 -1.76
CA TRP A 334 0.34 -11.88 -2.11
C TRP A 334 -0.99 -12.62 -2.02
N GLY A 335 -1.04 -13.82 -2.62
CA GLY A 335 -2.18 -14.73 -2.52
C GLY A 335 -3.40 -14.29 -3.34
N PRO A 336 -4.61 -14.75 -2.98
CA PRO A 336 -5.81 -14.46 -3.77
C PRO A 336 -6.12 -12.97 -3.93
N ARG A 337 -5.65 -12.14 -3.01
CA ARG A 337 -5.85 -10.70 -3.01
C ARG A 337 -4.66 -9.89 -3.51
N ILE A 338 -3.75 -10.52 -4.25
CA ILE A 338 -2.68 -9.81 -4.96
C ILE A 338 -3.26 -8.68 -5.82
N CYS A 339 -2.53 -7.58 -5.96
CA CYS A 339 -2.98 -6.43 -6.75
C CYS A 339 -3.43 -6.85 -8.15
N ILE A 340 -4.65 -6.52 -8.53
CA ILE A 340 -5.19 -6.82 -9.87
C ILE A 340 -4.44 -6.04 -10.95
N GLY A 341 -4.02 -4.80 -10.63
CA GLY A 341 -3.33 -3.89 -11.52
C GLY A 341 -1.80 -4.09 -11.58
N GLN A 342 -1.22 -5.13 -10.98
CA GLN A 342 0.24 -5.32 -10.96
C GLN A 342 0.87 -5.25 -12.35
N ASN A 343 0.36 -6.04 -13.30
CA ASN A 343 0.91 -6.07 -14.66
C ASN A 343 0.66 -4.76 -15.41
N PHE A 344 -0.49 -4.12 -15.20
CA PHE A 344 -0.81 -2.81 -15.74
C PHE A 344 0.22 -1.77 -15.27
N ALA A 345 0.40 -1.62 -13.96
CA ALA A 345 1.34 -0.64 -13.38
C ALA A 345 2.79 -0.88 -13.83
N MET A 346 3.21 -2.15 -13.92
CA MET A 346 4.56 -2.48 -14.38
C MET A 346 4.78 -2.17 -15.87
N LEU A 347 3.77 -2.36 -16.71
CA LEU A 347 3.85 -1.99 -18.15
C LEU A 347 3.86 -0.47 -18.32
N GLU A 348 2.99 0.23 -17.62
CA GLU A 348 2.92 1.70 -17.61
C GLU A 348 4.26 2.31 -17.19
N ALA A 349 4.79 1.90 -16.02
CA ALA A 349 6.06 2.40 -15.50
C ALA A 349 7.25 2.12 -16.44
N LYS A 350 7.30 0.92 -17.03
CA LYS A 350 8.35 0.56 -18.01
C LYS A 350 8.29 1.45 -19.25
N MET A 351 7.09 1.68 -19.80
CA MET A 351 6.94 2.51 -20.99
C MET A 351 7.31 3.95 -20.69
N ALA A 352 6.81 4.52 -19.60
CA ALA A 352 7.14 5.88 -19.19
C ALA A 352 8.66 6.05 -19.01
N MET A 353 9.32 5.17 -18.25
CA MET A 353 10.78 5.23 -18.05
C MET A 353 11.57 5.15 -19.35
N VAL A 354 11.23 4.19 -20.23
CA VAL A 354 11.95 4.03 -21.51
C VAL A 354 11.80 5.27 -22.38
N MET A 355 10.60 5.84 -22.45
CA MET A 355 10.34 7.03 -23.28
C MET A 355 11.01 8.29 -22.69
N ILE A 356 10.99 8.47 -21.36
CA ILE A 356 11.68 9.58 -20.69
C ILE A 356 13.19 9.47 -20.93
N LEU A 357 13.79 8.33 -20.60
CA LEU A 357 15.24 8.10 -20.70
C LEU A 357 15.79 8.12 -22.14
N LYS A 358 14.93 7.97 -23.14
CA LYS A 358 15.29 8.13 -24.56
C LYS A 358 15.50 9.58 -24.96
N HIS A 359 14.85 10.52 -24.28
CA HIS A 359 14.81 11.93 -24.68
C HIS A 359 15.46 12.87 -23.68
N TYR A 360 15.64 12.40 -22.43
CA TYR A 360 16.14 13.23 -21.34
C TYR A 360 17.14 12.48 -20.46
N ALA A 361 18.22 13.17 -20.09
CA ALA A 361 19.01 12.88 -18.90
C ALA A 361 18.49 13.75 -17.76
N PHE A 362 18.73 13.34 -16.52
CA PHE A 362 18.31 14.13 -15.36
C PHE A 362 19.25 13.91 -14.18
N GLU A 363 19.29 14.91 -13.30
CA GLU A 363 19.97 14.86 -12.03
C GLU A 363 19.06 15.40 -10.92
N LEU A 364 19.38 15.06 -9.68
CA LEU A 364 18.61 15.53 -8.54
C LEU A 364 18.85 17.02 -8.35
N SER A 365 17.76 17.82 -8.27
CA SER A 365 17.91 19.25 -8.02
C SER A 365 18.40 19.51 -6.58
N PRO A 366 19.24 20.53 -6.35
CA PRO A 366 19.56 21.02 -5.00
C PRO A 366 18.33 21.48 -4.20
N SER A 367 17.23 21.83 -4.87
CA SER A 367 15.96 22.21 -4.22
C SER A 367 15.14 21.02 -3.76
N TYR A 368 15.51 19.77 -4.13
CA TYR A 368 14.80 18.58 -3.73
C TYR A 368 14.84 18.35 -2.23
N ALA A 369 13.66 18.27 -1.61
CA ALA A 369 13.52 17.97 -0.19
C ALA A 369 13.06 16.53 0.01
N HIS A 370 13.94 15.65 0.47
CA HIS A 370 13.60 14.23 0.69
C HIS A 370 12.64 14.06 1.86
N ALA A 371 11.39 13.79 1.55
CA ALA A 371 10.32 13.70 2.53
C ALA A 371 9.25 12.67 2.10
N PRO A 372 9.50 11.37 2.34
CA PRO A 372 8.48 10.35 2.08
C PRO A 372 7.27 10.52 3.00
N HIS A 373 6.06 10.47 2.42
CA HIS A 373 4.79 10.65 3.13
C HIS A 373 4.30 9.32 3.75
N PRO A 374 3.82 9.32 5.01
CA PRO A 374 3.50 8.09 5.74
C PRO A 374 2.20 7.38 5.35
N LEU A 375 1.31 7.99 4.59
CA LEU A 375 0.04 7.35 4.19
C LEU A 375 0.24 6.39 3.01
N LEU A 376 0.89 6.89 1.98
CA LEU A 376 1.44 6.16 0.84
C LEU A 376 2.85 6.67 0.63
N LEU A 377 3.78 5.80 0.32
CA LEU A 377 5.16 6.22 0.10
C LEU A 377 5.26 7.04 -1.18
N GLN A 378 5.20 8.35 -1.05
CA GLN A 378 5.24 9.35 -2.12
C GLN A 378 6.00 10.59 -1.64
N PRO A 379 6.60 11.40 -2.53
CA PRO A 379 7.29 12.62 -2.13
C PRO A 379 6.29 13.65 -1.60
N GLN A 380 6.55 14.18 -0.40
CA GLN A 380 5.68 15.15 0.27
C GLN A 380 5.75 16.54 -0.37
N TYR A 381 6.92 16.92 -0.91
CA TYR A 381 7.22 18.23 -1.47
C TYR A 381 7.51 18.20 -2.97
N GLY A 382 7.00 17.18 -3.68
CA GLY A 382 7.33 16.97 -5.08
C GLY A 382 8.67 16.27 -5.30
N ALA A 383 9.07 16.16 -6.57
CA ALA A 383 10.32 15.54 -6.98
C ALA A 383 11.01 16.46 -8.01
N GLN A 384 11.78 17.43 -7.53
CA GLN A 384 12.50 18.38 -8.34
C GLN A 384 13.74 17.72 -8.96
N LEU A 385 13.76 17.67 -10.29
CA LEU A 385 14.87 17.19 -11.09
C LEU A 385 15.31 18.27 -12.06
N ILE A 386 16.61 18.36 -12.32
CA ILE A 386 17.15 19.15 -13.43
C ILE A 386 17.16 18.24 -14.65
N MET A 387 16.35 18.58 -15.65
CA MET A 387 16.18 17.81 -16.88
C MET A 387 17.02 18.39 -18.00
N HIS A 388 17.73 17.52 -18.74
CA HIS A 388 18.57 17.86 -19.90
C HIS A 388 18.05 17.11 -21.13
N LYS A 389 17.91 17.79 -22.26
CA LYS A 389 17.60 17.14 -23.55
C LYS A 389 18.79 16.32 -24.04
N LEU A 390 18.54 15.09 -24.47
CA LEU A 390 19.52 14.23 -25.12
C LEU A 390 19.60 14.48 -26.62
#